data_b2a0464926937f15f659c7aec56cfe5e
#
_entry.id   b2a0464926937f15f659c7aec56cfe5e
#
_cell.length_a   1.000
_cell.length_b   1.000
_cell.length_c   1.000
_cell.angle_alpha   90.00
_cell.angle_beta   90.00
_cell.angle_gamma   90.00
#
_symmetry.space_group_name_H-M   'P 1'
#
loop_
_entity.id
_entity.type
_entity.pdbx_description
1 polymer ?
#
loop_
_entity_poly.entity_id
_entity_poly.type
_entity_poly.pdbx_seq_one_letter_code
_entity_poly.pdbx_strand_id
1 'polypeptide(L)'
;MAERTVPSDHPMGMQSDDPKRWRALGVIAVAQLMIVLDATIVNVALPTAQRDLGISTADRQWVVTAYTLTFGGLLLLGGRIADYTGRKRTFIMGLIGFALASALGGLAPTAAWLFAARALQGAFAAVLAPAALSLITVTFVAPKERARAFGVFGAISGGGAAIGLVVGGVLTEYASWRWCLGVNTPIALITAAFAVYEVHESKAAGDTRYDIPGAVLSTLGLVSLVYGFTEAAKPKHPANPNDTAVRGWLAPSTITFLIVAVILLVAFVLWERRTANPLLPLRIVLDRNRGGSYLMFLLVGAGLFAMFLFLTYYFQINLGYSPVQAGLAFLPFSGGIIVAAGVVAQLLPRVGPRPLIIPGLVLSILGMLLLVRIGDNTPYVTYVLPAELLMSVGLAAVFIPAASTALIGVGPHDAGVASAVLNSSQQVGGSLGTALLNTVFAASVTAYLAANAHTPQEIAQLTPTALIHGYHVSFVWGAALFTAALLCAVFLINAKKEDVPAEAGVPAG
;
A
#
# COMPACT_ATOMS: atom_id res chain seq x y z
N MET A 1 -38.48 -39.72 -32.49
CA MET A 1 -37.16 -39.23 -32.08
C MET A 1 -37.43 -38.05 -31.13
N ALA A 2 -37.32 -38.27 -29.84
CA ALA A 2 -37.57 -37.25 -28.84
C ALA A 2 -36.27 -36.55 -28.53
N GLU A 3 -36.16 -35.26 -28.82
CA GLU A 3 -35.07 -34.38 -28.45
C GLU A 3 -34.97 -34.28 -26.92
N ARG A 4 -33.93 -34.87 -26.33
CA ARG A 4 -33.57 -34.64 -24.94
C ARG A 4 -32.97 -33.25 -24.82
N THR A 5 -33.75 -32.29 -24.30
CA THR A 5 -33.19 -31.05 -23.79
C THR A 5 -32.32 -31.33 -22.60
N VAL A 6 -31.02 -31.10 -22.78
CA VAL A 6 -30.01 -31.08 -21.71
C VAL A 6 -30.28 -29.85 -20.82
N PRO A 7 -30.48 -30.00 -19.50
CA PRO A 7 -30.58 -28.85 -18.63
C PRO A 7 -29.22 -28.11 -18.62
N SER A 8 -29.22 -26.84 -18.99
CA SER A 8 -28.07 -25.97 -18.84
C SER A 8 -27.86 -25.69 -17.35
N ASP A 9 -26.98 -26.41 -16.69
CA ASP A 9 -26.42 -26.06 -15.40
C ASP A 9 -25.59 -24.78 -15.54
N HIS A 10 -26.27 -23.63 -15.63
CA HIS A 10 -25.61 -22.36 -15.37
C HIS A 10 -25.46 -22.23 -13.85
N PRO A 11 -24.26 -21.97 -13.31
CA PRO A 11 -24.10 -21.63 -11.90
C PRO A 11 -24.96 -20.40 -11.62
N MET A 12 -25.82 -20.48 -10.59
CA MET A 12 -26.73 -19.43 -10.17
C MET A 12 -25.93 -18.16 -9.80
N GLY A 13 -25.64 -17.33 -10.81
CA GLY A 13 -25.33 -15.92 -10.61
C GLY A 13 -26.64 -15.21 -10.21
N MET A 14 -26.56 -14.23 -9.31
CA MET A 14 -27.72 -13.39 -8.95
C MET A 14 -28.37 -12.88 -10.22
N GLN A 15 -29.68 -13.13 -10.36
CA GLN A 15 -30.46 -12.56 -11.47
C GLN A 15 -30.34 -11.05 -11.45
N SER A 16 -30.36 -10.41 -12.64
CA SER A 16 -30.15 -8.97 -12.84
C SER A 16 -31.06 -8.03 -12.02
N ASP A 17 -32.07 -8.57 -11.34
CA ASP A 17 -33.11 -7.83 -10.62
C ASP A 17 -33.10 -8.00 -9.08
N ASP A 18 -32.08 -8.66 -8.48
CA ASP A 18 -32.02 -8.80 -7.03
C ASP A 18 -31.57 -7.47 -6.37
N PRO A 19 -32.46 -6.79 -5.60
CA PRO A 19 -32.16 -5.53 -4.93
C PRO A 19 -31.05 -5.68 -3.87
N LYS A 20 -30.78 -6.90 -3.39
CA LYS A 20 -29.71 -7.18 -2.42
C LYS A 20 -28.30 -6.90 -2.97
N ARG A 21 -28.10 -6.91 -4.30
CA ARG A 21 -26.79 -6.66 -4.91
C ARG A 21 -26.19 -5.29 -4.54
N TRP A 22 -27.01 -4.25 -4.45
CA TRP A 22 -26.56 -2.91 -4.05
C TRP A 22 -26.25 -2.82 -2.55
N ARG A 23 -26.96 -3.59 -1.71
CA ARG A 23 -26.64 -3.72 -0.28
C ARG A 23 -25.34 -4.50 -0.09
N ALA A 24 -25.14 -5.59 -0.86
CA ALA A 24 -23.85 -6.31 -0.88
C ALA A 24 -22.69 -5.38 -1.29
N LEU A 25 -22.89 -4.50 -2.29
CA LEU A 25 -21.90 -3.47 -2.64
C LEU A 25 -21.60 -2.54 -1.46
N GLY A 26 -22.63 -2.10 -0.73
CA GLY A 26 -22.45 -1.28 0.48
C GLY A 26 -21.57 -1.97 1.53
N VAL A 27 -21.80 -3.26 1.78
CA VAL A 27 -21.01 -4.08 2.70
C VAL A 27 -19.56 -4.19 2.22
N ILE A 28 -19.35 -4.48 0.94
CA ILE A 28 -18.02 -4.58 0.33
C ILE A 28 -17.29 -3.23 0.37
N ALA A 29 -18.02 -2.15 0.13
CA ALA A 29 -17.52 -0.78 0.15
C ALA A 29 -17.03 -0.36 1.55
N VAL A 30 -17.76 -0.73 2.61
CA VAL A 30 -17.34 -0.48 4.00
C VAL A 30 -16.07 -1.28 4.34
N ALA A 31 -15.99 -2.54 3.92
CA ALA A 31 -14.77 -3.34 4.10
C ALA A 31 -13.55 -2.71 3.39
N GLN A 32 -13.73 -2.22 2.16
CA GLN A 32 -12.66 -1.54 1.43
C GLN A 32 -12.27 -0.22 2.10
N LEU A 33 -13.25 0.58 2.55
CA LEU A 33 -13.00 1.80 3.31
C LEU A 33 -12.16 1.50 4.56
N MET A 34 -12.49 0.45 5.30
CA MET A 34 -11.77 0.02 6.49
C MET A 34 -10.32 -0.34 6.18
N ILE A 35 -10.05 -1.10 5.11
CA ILE A 35 -8.67 -1.45 4.69
C ILE A 35 -7.86 -0.19 4.37
N VAL A 36 -8.44 0.74 3.62
CA VAL A 36 -7.75 1.98 3.22
C VAL A 36 -7.56 2.90 4.43
N LEU A 37 -8.57 3.00 5.28
CA LEU A 37 -8.51 3.77 6.51
C LEU A 37 -7.41 3.23 7.44
N ASP A 38 -7.35 1.91 7.66
CA ASP A 38 -6.32 1.27 8.49
C ASP A 38 -4.89 1.54 7.98
N ALA A 39 -4.69 1.52 6.68
CA ALA A 39 -3.39 1.79 6.06
C ALA A 39 -2.92 3.24 6.28
N THR A 40 -3.83 4.20 6.44
CA THR A 40 -3.53 5.63 6.54
C THR A 40 -3.63 6.18 7.96
N ILE A 41 -4.59 5.72 8.75
CA ILE A 41 -4.85 6.18 10.11
C ILE A 41 -3.63 6.01 11.03
N VAL A 42 -2.89 4.93 10.84
CA VAL A 42 -1.68 4.59 11.60
C VAL A 42 -0.56 5.59 11.40
N ASN A 43 -0.45 6.21 10.21
CA ASN A 43 0.62 7.17 9.95
C ASN A 43 0.55 8.37 10.92
N VAL A 44 -0.64 8.92 11.15
CA VAL A 44 -0.83 10.06 12.08
C VAL A 44 -0.64 9.63 13.55
N ALA A 45 -1.01 8.42 13.90
CA ALA A 45 -0.88 7.85 15.23
C ALA A 45 0.57 7.47 15.60
N LEU A 46 1.42 7.22 14.58
CA LEU A 46 2.74 6.62 14.74
C LEU A 46 3.69 7.39 15.68
N PRO A 47 3.84 8.74 15.61
CA PRO A 47 4.71 9.47 16.54
C PRO A 47 4.28 9.33 18.01
N THR A 48 2.98 9.27 18.27
CA THR A 48 2.44 9.08 19.64
C THR A 48 2.63 7.65 20.11
N ALA A 49 2.35 6.66 19.26
CA ALA A 49 2.58 5.25 19.56
C ALA A 49 4.07 4.96 19.80
N GLN A 50 4.96 5.59 19.01
CA GLN A 50 6.41 5.46 19.17
C GLN A 50 6.86 5.90 20.56
N ARG A 51 6.38 7.05 21.04
CA ARG A 51 6.71 7.57 22.37
C ARG A 51 6.16 6.69 23.48
N ASP A 52 4.91 6.28 23.35
CA ASP A 52 4.20 5.50 24.38
C ASP A 52 4.79 4.09 24.59
N LEU A 53 5.19 3.43 23.49
CA LEU A 53 5.77 2.08 23.52
C LEU A 53 7.31 2.05 23.51
N GLY A 54 7.98 3.20 23.54
CA GLY A 54 9.44 3.29 23.50
C GLY A 54 10.06 2.71 22.22
N ILE A 55 9.39 2.85 21.08
CA ILE A 55 9.86 2.28 19.80
C ILE A 55 11.06 3.09 19.30
N SER A 56 12.15 2.40 18.95
CA SER A 56 13.34 3.04 18.40
C SER A 56 13.08 3.70 17.03
N THR A 57 13.88 4.70 16.67
CA THR A 57 13.80 5.32 15.32
C THR A 57 14.07 4.30 14.21
N ALA A 58 14.93 3.30 14.45
CA ALA A 58 15.20 2.24 13.51
C ALA A 58 14.01 1.28 13.33
N ASP A 59 13.23 1.03 14.40
CA ASP A 59 12.15 0.04 14.38
C ASP A 59 10.78 0.64 14.11
N ARG A 60 10.58 1.97 14.23
CA ARG A 60 9.28 2.63 14.06
C ARG A 60 8.56 2.28 12.76
N GLN A 61 9.31 2.06 11.71
CA GLN A 61 8.80 1.67 10.39
C GLN A 61 8.02 0.35 10.42
N TRP A 62 8.32 -0.57 11.37
CA TRP A 62 7.65 -1.86 11.45
C TRP A 62 6.16 -1.75 11.73
N VAL A 63 5.70 -0.64 12.32
CA VAL A 63 4.26 -0.39 12.51
C VAL A 63 3.52 -0.32 11.16
N VAL A 64 4.17 0.20 10.12
CA VAL A 64 3.62 0.27 8.76
C VAL A 64 4.06 -0.94 7.94
N THR A 65 5.36 -1.27 7.93
CA THR A 65 5.93 -2.31 7.08
C THR A 65 5.45 -3.71 7.41
N ALA A 66 5.21 -4.04 8.69
CA ALA A 66 4.70 -5.35 9.04
C ALA A 66 3.33 -5.64 8.38
N TYR A 67 2.45 -4.64 8.35
CA TYR A 67 1.17 -4.71 7.66
C TYR A 67 1.33 -4.80 6.13
N THR A 68 2.03 -3.83 5.53
CA THR A 68 2.14 -3.75 4.06
C THR A 68 2.90 -4.93 3.47
N LEU A 69 3.88 -5.46 4.19
CA LEU A 69 4.67 -6.61 3.78
C LEU A 69 3.86 -7.91 3.77
N THR A 70 3.12 -8.19 4.84
CA THR A 70 2.25 -9.38 4.90
C THR A 70 1.05 -9.22 3.98
N PHE A 71 0.48 -8.02 3.86
CA PHE A 71 -0.57 -7.74 2.90
C PHE A 71 -0.10 -7.99 1.46
N GLY A 72 0.98 -7.34 1.03
CA GLY A 72 1.52 -7.48 -0.33
C GLY A 72 2.04 -8.89 -0.63
N GLY A 73 2.74 -9.51 0.32
CA GLY A 73 3.33 -10.84 0.16
C GLY A 73 2.30 -11.97 0.07
N LEU A 74 1.18 -11.85 0.78
CA LEU A 74 0.12 -12.88 0.82
C LEU A 74 -1.07 -12.57 -0.10
N LEU A 75 -1.10 -11.41 -0.77
CA LEU A 75 -2.26 -10.97 -1.56
C LEU A 75 -2.64 -11.96 -2.67
N LEU A 76 -1.64 -12.51 -3.36
CA LEU A 76 -1.85 -13.50 -4.42
C LEU A 76 -2.42 -14.82 -3.88
N LEU A 77 -1.89 -15.29 -2.75
CA LEU A 77 -2.39 -16.47 -2.05
C LEU A 77 -3.83 -16.23 -1.56
N GLY A 78 -4.10 -15.05 -0.99
CA GLY A 78 -5.43 -14.66 -0.51
C GLY A 78 -6.49 -14.69 -1.62
N GLY A 79 -6.13 -14.25 -2.83
CA GLY A 79 -6.99 -14.35 -4.01
C GLY A 79 -7.34 -15.80 -4.35
N ARG A 80 -6.36 -16.71 -4.35
CA ARG A 80 -6.58 -18.15 -4.57
C ARG A 80 -7.45 -18.78 -3.48
N ILE A 81 -7.22 -18.40 -2.21
CA ILE A 81 -8.07 -18.86 -1.10
C ILE A 81 -9.52 -18.42 -1.32
N ALA A 82 -9.76 -17.17 -1.70
CA ALA A 82 -11.10 -16.66 -1.96
C ALA A 82 -11.81 -17.45 -3.08
N ASP A 83 -11.13 -17.73 -4.16
CA ASP A 83 -11.71 -18.43 -5.30
C ASP A 83 -12.07 -19.89 -4.96
N TYR A 84 -11.25 -20.61 -4.19
CA TYR A 84 -11.41 -22.05 -3.94
C TYR A 84 -12.19 -22.38 -2.68
N THR A 85 -12.04 -21.61 -1.61
CA THR A 85 -12.77 -21.82 -0.34
C THR A 85 -14.21 -21.30 -0.41
N GLY A 86 -14.43 -20.28 -1.23
CA GLY A 86 -15.67 -19.54 -1.36
C GLY A 86 -15.47 -18.07 -1.02
N ARG A 87 -15.94 -17.19 -1.89
CA ARG A 87 -15.69 -15.75 -1.81
C ARG A 87 -16.33 -15.10 -0.59
N LYS A 88 -17.59 -15.44 -0.30
CA LYS A 88 -18.30 -14.97 0.91
C LYS A 88 -17.64 -15.46 2.19
N ARG A 89 -17.34 -16.77 2.27
CA ARG A 89 -16.69 -17.34 3.46
C ARG A 89 -15.35 -16.68 3.71
N THR A 90 -14.54 -16.54 2.68
CA THR A 90 -13.23 -15.91 2.75
C THR A 90 -13.32 -14.44 3.14
N PHE A 91 -14.29 -13.71 2.61
CA PHE A 91 -14.57 -12.31 2.97
C PHE A 91 -14.92 -12.17 4.45
N ILE A 92 -15.83 -13.02 4.98
CA ILE A 92 -16.22 -13.00 6.40
C ILE A 92 -15.05 -13.41 7.29
N MET A 93 -14.27 -14.44 6.93
CA MET A 93 -13.07 -14.85 7.69
C MET A 93 -12.04 -13.72 7.71
N GLY A 94 -11.82 -13.04 6.58
CA GLY A 94 -10.95 -11.88 6.50
C GLY A 94 -11.39 -10.76 7.42
N LEU A 95 -12.68 -10.41 7.45
CA LEU A 95 -13.24 -9.40 8.35
C LEU A 95 -13.07 -9.76 9.82
N ILE A 96 -13.42 -10.98 10.23
CA ILE A 96 -13.29 -11.43 11.62
C ILE A 96 -11.82 -11.46 12.05
N GLY A 97 -10.94 -12.02 11.22
CA GLY A 97 -9.52 -12.06 11.51
C GLY A 97 -8.89 -10.67 11.58
N PHE A 98 -9.30 -9.76 10.69
CA PHE A 98 -8.89 -8.36 10.72
C PHE A 98 -9.38 -7.65 11.99
N ALA A 99 -10.63 -7.89 12.42
CA ALA A 99 -11.18 -7.36 13.66
C ALA A 99 -10.37 -7.80 14.88
N LEU A 100 -10.07 -9.11 14.98
CA LEU A 100 -9.27 -9.65 16.08
C LEU A 100 -7.86 -9.09 16.11
N ALA A 101 -7.19 -9.04 14.95
CA ALA A 101 -5.85 -8.46 14.83
C ALA A 101 -5.85 -6.97 15.19
N SER A 102 -6.90 -6.22 14.79
CA SER A 102 -7.08 -4.82 15.14
C SER A 102 -7.27 -4.60 16.65
N ALA A 103 -8.09 -5.44 17.29
CA ALA A 103 -8.26 -5.42 18.74
C ALA A 103 -6.93 -5.71 19.47
N LEU A 104 -6.19 -6.73 19.03
CA LEU A 104 -4.86 -7.04 19.57
C LEU A 104 -3.89 -5.87 19.41
N GLY A 105 -3.92 -5.18 18.28
CA GLY A 105 -3.09 -4.00 18.02
C GLY A 105 -3.46 -2.82 18.91
N GLY A 106 -4.76 -2.56 19.12
CA GLY A 106 -5.25 -1.52 20.02
C GLY A 106 -4.90 -1.79 21.50
N LEU A 107 -4.78 -3.04 21.88
CA LEU A 107 -4.40 -3.47 23.23
C LEU A 107 -2.90 -3.69 23.40
N ALA A 108 -2.07 -3.37 22.43
CA ALA A 108 -0.64 -3.67 22.44
C ALA A 108 0.10 -3.08 23.66
N PRO A 109 0.72 -3.91 24.52
CA PRO A 109 1.50 -3.44 25.66
C PRO A 109 2.96 -3.16 25.29
N THR A 110 3.45 -3.69 24.16
CA THR A 110 4.85 -3.58 23.72
C THR A 110 4.93 -3.37 22.21
N ALA A 111 6.07 -2.86 21.74
CA ALA A 111 6.36 -2.70 20.32
C ALA A 111 6.24 -4.03 19.53
N ALA A 112 6.83 -5.11 20.06
CA ALA A 112 6.80 -6.42 19.41
C ALA A 112 5.36 -6.95 19.22
N TRP A 113 4.51 -6.74 20.23
CA TRP A 113 3.09 -7.10 20.16
C TRP A 113 2.38 -6.30 19.07
N LEU A 114 2.62 -4.98 19.01
CA LEU A 114 2.05 -4.12 17.99
C LEU A 114 2.49 -4.58 16.57
N PHE A 115 3.77 -4.88 16.38
CA PHE A 115 4.28 -5.37 15.08
C PHE A 115 3.64 -6.70 14.67
N ALA A 116 3.49 -7.64 15.62
CA ALA A 116 2.82 -8.91 15.37
C ALA A 116 1.34 -8.73 15.00
N ALA A 117 0.63 -7.85 15.72
CA ALA A 117 -0.76 -7.50 15.41
C ALA A 117 -0.89 -6.86 14.02
N ARG A 118 0.04 -5.97 13.63
CA ARG A 118 0.09 -5.36 12.30
C ARG A 118 0.35 -6.41 11.21
N ALA A 119 1.25 -7.36 11.45
CA ALA A 119 1.48 -8.47 10.53
C ALA A 119 0.22 -9.33 10.32
N LEU A 120 -0.50 -9.64 11.40
CA LEU A 120 -1.78 -10.36 11.33
C LEU A 120 -2.85 -9.57 10.59
N GLN A 121 -2.99 -8.26 10.85
CA GLN A 121 -3.91 -7.40 10.10
C GLN A 121 -3.61 -7.44 8.61
N GLY A 122 -2.32 -7.32 8.21
CA GLY A 122 -1.90 -7.42 6.81
C GLY A 122 -2.24 -8.77 6.19
N ALA A 123 -2.05 -9.87 6.92
CA ALA A 123 -2.38 -11.20 6.44
C ALA A 123 -3.89 -11.37 6.19
N PHE A 124 -4.74 -10.88 7.09
CA PHE A 124 -6.20 -10.92 6.90
C PHE A 124 -6.68 -9.92 5.83
N ALA A 125 -6.05 -8.75 5.70
CA ALA A 125 -6.30 -7.83 4.59
C ALA A 125 -5.97 -8.46 3.23
N ALA A 126 -4.89 -9.26 3.15
CA ALA A 126 -4.49 -9.98 1.94
C ALA A 126 -5.54 -11.01 1.47
N VAL A 127 -6.32 -11.54 2.40
CA VAL A 127 -7.43 -12.44 2.09
C VAL A 127 -8.72 -11.65 1.78
N LEU A 128 -8.95 -10.56 2.51
CA LEU A 128 -10.17 -9.76 2.42
C LEU A 128 -10.28 -8.97 1.10
N ALA A 129 -9.21 -8.28 0.69
CA ALA A 129 -9.24 -7.39 -0.46
C ALA A 129 -9.52 -8.10 -1.80
N PRO A 130 -8.88 -9.24 -2.15
CA PRO A 130 -9.22 -10.00 -3.36
C PRO A 130 -10.63 -10.58 -3.31
N ALA A 131 -11.09 -11.05 -2.13
CA ALA A 131 -12.45 -11.56 -1.96
C ALA A 131 -13.49 -10.47 -2.24
N ALA A 132 -13.25 -9.23 -1.77
CA ALA A 132 -14.10 -8.07 -2.03
C ALA A 132 -14.21 -7.77 -3.54
N LEU A 133 -13.08 -7.71 -4.25
CA LEU A 133 -13.06 -7.46 -5.70
C LEU A 133 -13.74 -8.59 -6.49
N SER A 134 -13.48 -9.85 -6.12
CA SER A 134 -14.12 -11.00 -6.75
C SER A 134 -15.63 -11.00 -6.54
N LEU A 135 -16.11 -10.64 -5.35
CA LEU A 135 -17.54 -10.51 -5.06
C LEU A 135 -18.22 -9.44 -5.92
N ILE A 136 -17.60 -8.27 -6.12
CA ILE A 136 -18.12 -7.24 -7.03
C ILE A 136 -18.25 -7.80 -8.44
N THR A 137 -17.22 -8.49 -8.93
CA THR A 137 -17.14 -9.00 -10.29
C THR A 137 -18.25 -10.03 -10.59
N VAL A 138 -18.56 -10.90 -9.62
CA VAL A 138 -19.62 -11.95 -9.81
C VAL A 138 -21.00 -11.43 -9.52
N THR A 139 -21.16 -10.41 -8.66
CA THR A 139 -22.46 -9.84 -8.32
C THR A 139 -22.99 -8.92 -9.42
N PHE A 140 -22.12 -8.17 -10.10
CA PHE A 140 -22.49 -7.22 -11.15
C PHE A 140 -22.07 -7.74 -12.52
N VAL A 141 -22.96 -8.45 -13.19
CA VAL A 141 -22.68 -9.04 -14.51
C VAL A 141 -22.88 -8.03 -15.64
N ALA A 142 -23.90 -7.16 -15.53
CA ALA A 142 -24.19 -6.14 -16.54
C ALA A 142 -23.08 -5.07 -16.61
N PRO A 143 -22.51 -4.76 -17.80
CA PRO A 143 -21.35 -3.86 -17.93
C PRO A 143 -21.54 -2.49 -17.28
N LYS A 144 -22.70 -1.85 -17.46
CA LYS A 144 -23.02 -0.53 -16.87
C LYS A 144 -23.06 -0.56 -15.33
N GLU A 145 -23.63 -1.61 -14.75
CA GLU A 145 -23.72 -1.76 -13.30
C GLU A 145 -22.36 -2.12 -12.70
N ARG A 146 -21.61 -2.98 -13.38
CA ARG A 146 -20.23 -3.32 -13.01
C ARG A 146 -19.35 -2.06 -12.98
N ALA A 147 -19.45 -1.23 -14.01
CA ALA A 147 -18.71 0.04 -14.05
C ALA A 147 -19.07 0.97 -12.88
N ARG A 148 -20.38 1.06 -12.52
CA ARG A 148 -20.80 1.84 -11.34
C ARG A 148 -20.27 1.25 -10.03
N ALA A 149 -20.33 -0.08 -9.86
CA ALA A 149 -19.81 -0.75 -8.66
C ALA A 149 -18.30 -0.56 -8.48
N PHE A 150 -17.52 -0.70 -9.55
CA PHE A 150 -16.08 -0.39 -9.53
C PHE A 150 -15.81 1.11 -9.34
N GLY A 151 -16.67 1.98 -9.85
CA GLY A 151 -16.61 3.42 -9.61
C GLY A 151 -16.76 3.77 -8.13
N VAL A 152 -17.74 3.17 -7.44
CA VAL A 152 -17.93 3.33 -5.98
C VAL A 152 -16.72 2.78 -5.22
N PHE A 153 -16.24 1.59 -5.58
CA PHE A 153 -15.07 0.96 -4.96
C PHE A 153 -13.80 1.83 -5.13
N GLY A 154 -13.58 2.37 -6.34
CA GLY A 154 -12.47 3.26 -6.65
C GLY A 154 -12.54 4.60 -5.92
N ALA A 155 -13.74 5.20 -5.83
CA ALA A 155 -13.96 6.44 -5.08
C ALA A 155 -13.64 6.27 -3.58
N ILE A 156 -14.02 5.13 -3.00
CA ILE A 156 -13.72 4.79 -1.61
C ILE A 156 -12.21 4.55 -1.43
N SER A 157 -11.58 3.85 -2.37
CA SER A 157 -10.12 3.62 -2.33
C SER A 157 -9.33 4.94 -2.38
N GLY A 158 -9.77 5.91 -3.17
CA GLY A 158 -9.13 7.22 -3.26
C GLY A 158 -9.47 8.16 -2.09
N GLY A 159 -10.76 8.27 -1.75
CA GLY A 159 -11.23 9.17 -0.68
C GLY A 159 -11.01 8.65 0.73
N GLY A 160 -10.93 7.34 0.90
CA GLY A 160 -10.74 6.69 2.20
C GLY A 160 -9.43 7.09 2.88
N ALA A 161 -8.40 7.36 2.11
CA ALA A 161 -7.11 7.83 2.64
C ALA A 161 -7.26 9.16 3.39
N ALA A 162 -7.98 10.13 2.83
CA ALA A 162 -8.26 11.41 3.47
C ALA A 162 -9.02 11.23 4.79
N ILE A 163 -10.07 10.40 4.75
CA ILE A 163 -10.87 10.09 5.94
C ILE A 163 -9.99 9.46 7.02
N GLY A 164 -9.12 8.51 6.64
CA GLY A 164 -8.21 7.83 7.57
C GLY A 164 -7.24 8.78 8.27
N LEU A 165 -6.68 9.73 7.56
CA LEU A 165 -5.75 10.71 8.13
C LEU A 165 -6.45 11.65 9.13
N VAL A 166 -7.64 12.15 8.79
CA VAL A 166 -8.42 13.04 9.69
C VAL A 166 -8.93 12.27 10.91
N VAL A 167 -9.55 11.09 10.69
CA VAL A 167 -10.05 10.24 11.79
C VAL A 167 -8.90 9.80 12.70
N GLY A 168 -7.73 9.47 12.11
CA GLY A 168 -6.52 9.14 12.86
C GLY A 168 -6.06 10.29 13.75
N GLY A 169 -6.10 11.51 13.24
CA GLY A 169 -5.81 12.71 14.01
C GLY A 169 -6.76 12.88 15.20
N VAL A 170 -8.08 12.83 14.93
CA VAL A 170 -9.11 12.97 15.95
C VAL A 170 -9.01 11.89 17.03
N LEU A 171 -8.88 10.63 16.65
CA LEU A 171 -8.77 9.53 17.61
C LEU A 171 -7.49 9.61 18.44
N THR A 172 -6.36 10.00 17.82
CA THR A 172 -5.08 10.12 18.52
C THR A 172 -5.08 11.29 19.50
N GLU A 173 -5.70 12.43 19.14
CA GLU A 173 -5.69 13.63 19.96
C GLU A 173 -6.71 13.57 21.10
N TYR A 174 -7.96 13.16 20.82
CA TYR A 174 -9.07 13.24 21.78
C TYR A 174 -9.38 11.95 22.51
N ALA A 175 -8.85 10.80 22.06
CA ALA A 175 -9.03 9.51 22.71
C ALA A 175 -7.70 8.86 23.04
N SER A 176 -7.16 8.09 22.11
CA SER A 176 -5.85 7.45 22.21
C SER A 176 -5.43 6.95 20.82
N TRP A 177 -4.12 6.92 20.53
CA TRP A 177 -3.59 6.27 19.33
C TRP A 177 -4.04 4.82 19.17
N ARG A 178 -4.33 4.12 20.28
CA ARG A 178 -4.83 2.75 20.31
C ARG A 178 -6.15 2.59 19.57
N TRP A 179 -7.01 3.61 19.60
CA TRP A 179 -8.27 3.62 18.87
C TRP A 179 -8.10 3.72 17.35
N CYS A 180 -6.95 4.16 16.86
CA CYS A 180 -6.67 4.11 15.43
C CYS A 180 -6.67 2.68 14.89
N LEU A 181 -6.32 1.71 15.72
CA LEU A 181 -6.45 0.29 15.41
C LEU A 181 -7.81 -0.26 15.90
N GLY A 182 -8.19 0.07 17.14
CA GLY A 182 -9.39 -0.45 17.80
C GLY A 182 -10.69 -0.15 17.07
N VAL A 183 -10.80 1.00 16.37
CA VAL A 183 -12.01 1.40 15.62
C VAL A 183 -12.36 0.44 14.47
N ASN A 184 -11.38 -0.25 13.92
CA ASN A 184 -11.61 -1.25 12.88
C ASN A 184 -12.39 -2.48 13.41
N THR A 185 -12.26 -2.79 14.71
CA THR A 185 -12.92 -3.95 15.31
C THR A 185 -14.45 -3.88 15.21
N PRO A 186 -15.15 -2.86 15.73
CA PRO A 186 -16.60 -2.76 15.56
C PRO A 186 -17.02 -2.64 14.08
N ILE A 187 -16.27 -1.90 13.26
CA ILE A 187 -16.58 -1.76 11.84
C ILE A 187 -16.54 -3.13 11.16
N ALA A 188 -15.47 -3.92 11.36
CA ALA A 188 -15.32 -5.23 10.75
C ALA A 188 -16.37 -6.23 11.23
N LEU A 189 -16.70 -6.26 12.52
CA LEU A 189 -17.72 -7.17 13.07
C LEU A 189 -19.11 -6.84 12.56
N ILE A 190 -19.49 -5.57 12.52
CA ILE A 190 -20.78 -5.12 11.95
C ILE A 190 -20.82 -5.47 10.47
N THR A 191 -19.75 -5.19 9.72
CA THR A 191 -19.67 -5.52 8.28
C THR A 191 -19.76 -7.03 8.05
N ALA A 192 -19.13 -7.85 8.89
CA ALA A 192 -19.20 -9.31 8.83
C ALA A 192 -20.63 -9.81 9.08
N ALA A 193 -21.32 -9.24 10.07
CA ALA A 193 -22.72 -9.57 10.36
C ALA A 193 -23.63 -9.27 9.14
N PHE A 194 -23.51 -8.09 8.53
CA PHE A 194 -24.25 -7.76 7.31
C PHE A 194 -23.84 -8.65 6.13
N ALA A 195 -22.57 -9.01 5.99
CA ALA A 195 -22.10 -9.89 4.92
C ALA A 195 -22.75 -11.29 4.97
N VAL A 196 -23.07 -11.79 6.17
CA VAL A 196 -23.79 -13.08 6.33
C VAL A 196 -25.15 -13.05 5.62
N TYR A 197 -25.87 -11.94 5.68
CA TYR A 197 -27.23 -11.81 5.15
C TYR A 197 -27.30 -11.27 3.72
N GLU A 198 -26.42 -10.36 3.36
CA GLU A 198 -26.50 -9.60 2.10
C GLU A 198 -25.59 -10.15 0.98
N VAL A 199 -24.52 -10.88 1.32
CA VAL A 199 -23.58 -11.42 0.33
C VAL A 199 -23.91 -12.88 0.02
N HIS A 200 -23.94 -13.23 -1.26
CA HIS A 200 -24.16 -14.61 -1.71
C HIS A 200 -22.84 -15.37 -1.88
N GLU A 201 -22.88 -16.67 -1.58
CA GLU A 201 -21.69 -17.50 -1.75
C GLU A 201 -21.44 -17.77 -3.24
N SER A 202 -20.18 -17.72 -3.63
CA SER A 202 -19.73 -18.09 -4.97
C SER A 202 -18.33 -18.68 -4.91
N LYS A 203 -18.06 -19.66 -5.77
CA LYS A 203 -16.75 -20.32 -5.89
C LYS A 203 -16.34 -20.36 -7.35
N ALA A 204 -15.05 -20.29 -7.62
CA ALA A 204 -14.53 -20.59 -8.93
C ALA A 204 -14.50 -22.12 -9.16
N ALA A 205 -14.79 -22.54 -10.40
CA ALA A 205 -14.55 -23.91 -10.83
C ALA A 205 -13.08 -24.04 -11.25
N GLY A 206 -12.39 -25.11 -10.83
CA GLY A 206 -11.00 -25.38 -11.26
C GLY A 206 -10.16 -26.14 -10.24
N ASP A 207 -8.86 -26.26 -10.51
CA ASP A 207 -7.88 -26.93 -9.65
C ASP A 207 -7.68 -26.14 -8.33
N THR A 208 -7.88 -26.83 -7.20
CA THR A 208 -7.86 -26.23 -5.84
C THR A 208 -6.49 -26.29 -5.17
N ARG A 209 -5.41 -26.49 -5.92
CA ARG A 209 -4.05 -26.56 -5.34
C ARG A 209 -3.49 -25.17 -5.07
N TYR A 210 -3.07 -24.98 -3.82
CA TYR A 210 -2.41 -23.75 -3.38
C TYR A 210 -0.89 -23.86 -3.53
N ASP A 211 -0.26 -22.81 -4.02
CA ASP A 211 1.20 -22.70 -4.02
C ASP A 211 1.69 -22.11 -2.67
N ILE A 212 1.60 -22.94 -1.63
CA ILE A 212 2.09 -22.58 -0.29
C ILE A 212 3.61 -22.34 -0.29
N PRO A 213 4.45 -23.21 -0.93
CA PRO A 213 5.89 -22.98 -0.99
C PRO A 213 6.25 -21.63 -1.63
N GLY A 214 5.61 -21.26 -2.75
CA GLY A 214 5.81 -19.94 -3.38
C GLY A 214 5.46 -18.78 -2.45
N ALA A 215 4.32 -18.85 -1.76
CA ALA A 215 3.92 -17.83 -0.79
C ALA A 215 4.89 -17.72 0.39
N VAL A 216 5.38 -18.84 0.92
CA VAL A 216 6.36 -18.85 2.03
C VAL A 216 7.69 -18.26 1.58
N LEU A 217 8.22 -18.70 0.42
CA LEU A 217 9.50 -18.25 -0.11
C LEU A 217 9.49 -16.73 -0.40
N SER A 218 8.44 -16.24 -1.06
CA SER A 218 8.31 -14.81 -1.37
C SER A 218 8.17 -13.97 -0.09
N THR A 219 7.30 -14.37 0.82
CA THR A 219 7.05 -13.62 2.06
C THR A 219 8.28 -13.60 2.95
N LEU A 220 8.91 -14.74 3.22
CA LEU A 220 10.13 -14.79 4.03
C LEU A 220 11.32 -14.09 3.36
N GLY A 221 11.42 -14.15 2.03
CA GLY A 221 12.44 -13.42 1.28
C GLY A 221 12.28 -11.91 1.45
N LEU A 222 11.06 -11.39 1.32
CA LEU A 222 10.75 -9.97 1.53
C LEU A 222 10.94 -9.55 2.99
N VAL A 223 10.51 -10.37 3.96
CA VAL A 223 10.74 -10.12 5.40
C VAL A 223 12.24 -10.01 5.68
N SER A 224 13.04 -10.95 5.16
CA SER A 224 14.50 -10.94 5.35
C SER A 224 15.14 -9.68 4.73
N LEU A 225 14.66 -9.24 3.56
CA LEU A 225 15.14 -8.04 2.89
C LEU A 225 14.88 -6.78 3.73
N VAL A 226 13.64 -6.62 4.20
CA VAL A 226 13.24 -5.49 5.05
C VAL A 226 13.98 -5.51 6.38
N TYR A 227 14.14 -6.71 6.97
CA TYR A 227 14.87 -6.85 8.22
C TYR A 227 16.36 -6.51 8.06
N GLY A 228 16.98 -6.89 6.93
CA GLY A 228 18.33 -6.48 6.59
C GLY A 228 18.50 -4.95 6.52
N PHE A 229 17.53 -4.25 5.91
CA PHE A 229 17.54 -2.79 5.91
C PHE A 229 17.41 -2.20 7.33
N THR A 230 16.51 -2.76 8.14
CA THR A 230 16.33 -2.32 9.54
C THR A 230 17.60 -2.55 10.37
N GLU A 231 18.28 -3.69 10.20
CA GLU A 231 19.54 -3.98 10.90
C GLU A 231 20.64 -2.96 10.62
N ALA A 232 20.71 -2.45 9.38
CA ALA A 232 21.67 -1.42 9.02
C ALA A 232 21.44 -0.10 9.77
N ALA A 233 20.19 0.22 10.14
CA ALA A 233 19.80 1.43 10.86
C ALA A 233 19.95 1.30 12.39
N LYS A 234 20.12 0.10 12.94
CA LYS A 234 20.21 -0.10 14.40
C LYS A 234 21.50 0.47 14.98
N PRO A 235 21.47 0.95 16.25
CA PRO A 235 22.68 1.40 16.94
C PRO A 235 23.76 0.33 16.96
N LYS A 236 25.00 0.74 16.76
CA LYS A 236 26.17 -0.16 16.83
C LYS A 236 26.40 -0.67 18.25
N HIS A 237 26.28 0.22 19.23
CA HIS A 237 26.41 -0.07 20.66
C HIS A 237 25.14 0.34 21.41
N PRO A 238 24.10 -0.51 21.45
CA PRO A 238 22.80 -0.14 22.03
C PRO A 238 22.86 0.14 23.54
N ALA A 239 23.90 -0.32 24.24
CA ALA A 239 24.11 -0.06 25.66
C ALA A 239 24.65 1.35 25.95
N ASN A 240 25.14 2.09 24.95
CA ASN A 240 25.67 3.44 25.10
C ASN A 240 24.73 4.47 24.43
N PRO A 241 23.89 5.18 25.20
CA PRO A 241 22.97 6.18 24.63
C PRO A 241 23.64 7.35 23.91
N ASN A 242 24.94 7.59 24.22
CA ASN A 242 25.73 8.65 23.59
C ASN A 242 26.41 8.21 22.29
N ASP A 243 26.40 6.91 21.97
CA ASP A 243 26.93 6.41 20.71
C ASP A 243 25.88 6.51 19.62
N THR A 244 26.03 7.50 18.76
CA THR A 244 25.14 7.72 17.62
C THR A 244 25.48 6.83 16.42
N ALA A 245 26.54 5.98 16.48
CA ALA A 245 26.95 5.13 15.36
C ALA A 245 25.91 4.05 15.07
N VAL A 246 25.54 3.90 13.78
CA VAL A 246 24.70 2.81 13.30
C VAL A 246 25.56 1.64 12.81
N ARG A 247 24.98 0.42 12.77
CA ARG A 247 25.65 -0.80 12.29
C ARG A 247 26.14 -0.67 10.85
N GLY A 248 25.31 -0.04 10.01
CA GLY A 248 25.59 0.20 8.59
C GLY A 248 25.40 -1.02 7.71
N TRP A 249 25.56 -0.81 6.40
CA TRP A 249 25.30 -1.80 5.35
C TRP A 249 26.29 -2.98 5.35
N LEU A 250 27.50 -2.79 5.87
CA LEU A 250 28.55 -3.82 5.90
C LEU A 250 28.57 -4.63 7.21
N ALA A 251 27.62 -4.40 8.12
CA ALA A 251 27.53 -5.19 9.34
C ALA A 251 27.21 -6.67 9.00
N PRO A 252 27.82 -7.65 9.71
CA PRO A 252 27.59 -9.07 9.44
C PRO A 252 26.10 -9.45 9.51
N SER A 253 25.36 -8.92 10.49
CA SER A 253 23.91 -9.17 10.59
C SER A 253 23.15 -8.64 9.37
N THR A 254 23.45 -7.43 8.91
CA THR A 254 22.86 -6.82 7.72
C THR A 254 23.12 -7.68 6.49
N ILE A 255 24.39 -8.03 6.24
CA ILE A 255 24.80 -8.86 5.09
C ILE A 255 24.13 -10.23 5.15
N THR A 256 24.08 -10.86 6.32
CA THR A 256 23.43 -12.18 6.48
C THR A 256 21.95 -12.12 6.05
N PHE A 257 21.17 -11.15 6.54
CA PHE A 257 19.75 -11.05 6.16
C PHE A 257 19.57 -10.69 4.69
N LEU A 258 20.44 -9.86 4.10
CA LEU A 258 20.40 -9.56 2.67
C LEU A 258 20.73 -10.78 1.80
N ILE A 259 21.71 -11.60 2.20
CA ILE A 259 22.03 -12.86 1.50
C ILE A 259 20.85 -13.84 1.60
N VAL A 260 20.28 -14.02 2.80
CA VAL A 260 19.10 -14.88 3.00
C VAL A 260 17.94 -14.41 2.13
N ALA A 261 17.71 -13.09 2.07
CA ALA A 261 16.67 -12.51 1.20
C ALA A 261 16.89 -12.87 -0.28
N VAL A 262 18.11 -12.70 -0.79
CA VAL A 262 18.45 -13.04 -2.18
C VAL A 262 18.26 -14.52 -2.44
N ILE A 263 18.72 -15.39 -1.54
CA ILE A 263 18.56 -16.85 -1.69
C ILE A 263 17.07 -17.22 -1.76
N LEU A 264 16.25 -16.73 -0.83
CA LEU A 264 14.82 -17.04 -0.79
C LEU A 264 14.05 -16.49 -2.01
N LEU A 265 14.35 -15.27 -2.46
CA LEU A 265 13.72 -14.67 -3.64
C LEU A 265 14.15 -15.36 -4.93
N VAL A 266 15.40 -15.77 -5.05
CA VAL A 266 15.87 -16.60 -6.17
C VAL A 266 15.21 -17.97 -6.14
N ALA A 267 15.12 -18.62 -4.97
CA ALA A 267 14.42 -19.89 -4.81
C ALA A 267 12.93 -19.75 -5.18
N PHE A 268 12.27 -18.64 -4.80
CA PHE A 268 10.91 -18.33 -5.23
C PHE A 268 10.77 -18.28 -6.76
N VAL A 269 11.61 -17.52 -7.44
CA VAL A 269 11.56 -17.42 -8.92
C VAL A 269 11.83 -18.77 -9.59
N LEU A 270 12.75 -19.57 -9.06
CA LEU A 270 13.05 -20.91 -9.58
C LEU A 270 11.88 -21.88 -9.32
N TRP A 271 11.21 -21.77 -8.18
CA TRP A 271 10.01 -22.52 -7.84
C TRP A 271 8.85 -22.19 -8.78
N GLU A 272 8.56 -20.89 -8.99
CA GLU A 272 7.50 -20.41 -9.88
C GLU A 272 7.66 -20.87 -11.33
N ARG A 273 8.92 -21.09 -11.77
CA ARG A 273 9.22 -21.64 -13.10
C ARG A 273 8.87 -23.11 -13.25
N ARG A 274 8.80 -23.86 -12.14
CA ARG A 274 8.65 -25.33 -12.13
C ARG A 274 7.29 -25.79 -11.68
N THR A 275 6.57 -24.99 -10.90
CA THR A 275 5.26 -25.38 -10.38
C THR A 275 4.19 -25.32 -11.47
N ALA A 276 3.25 -26.29 -11.43
CA ALA A 276 2.15 -26.37 -12.39
C ALA A 276 1.11 -25.25 -12.18
N ASN A 277 0.93 -24.82 -10.92
CA ASN A 277 -0.03 -23.78 -10.54
C ASN A 277 0.71 -22.60 -9.85
N PRO A 278 1.49 -21.79 -10.60
CA PRO A 278 2.29 -20.74 -10.02
C PRO A 278 1.41 -19.67 -9.39
N LEU A 279 1.89 -19.14 -8.24
CA LEU A 279 1.28 -17.99 -7.58
C LEU A 279 1.44 -16.74 -8.45
N LEU A 280 2.62 -16.60 -9.07
CA LEU A 280 3.00 -15.50 -9.95
C LEU A 280 3.39 -16.04 -11.33
N PRO A 281 2.43 -16.18 -12.28
CA PRO A 281 2.75 -16.62 -13.62
C PRO A 281 3.74 -15.69 -14.32
N LEU A 282 4.98 -16.12 -14.53
CA LEU A 282 6.05 -15.26 -15.06
C LEU A 282 5.71 -14.63 -16.41
N ARG A 283 4.87 -15.31 -17.24
CA ARG A 283 4.36 -14.79 -18.51
C ARG A 283 3.59 -13.47 -18.36
N ILE A 284 3.00 -13.20 -17.16
CA ILE A 284 2.29 -11.95 -16.88
C ILE A 284 3.29 -10.85 -16.55
N VAL A 285 4.31 -11.16 -15.74
CA VAL A 285 5.29 -10.18 -15.25
C VAL A 285 6.35 -9.83 -16.30
N LEU A 286 6.73 -10.80 -17.15
CA LEU A 286 7.77 -10.61 -18.16
C LEU A 286 7.30 -9.85 -19.40
N ASP A 287 6.00 -9.59 -19.56
CA ASP A 287 5.51 -8.69 -20.59
C ASP A 287 6.02 -7.26 -20.34
N ARG A 288 6.48 -6.60 -21.37
CA ARG A 288 7.15 -5.30 -21.28
C ARG A 288 6.28 -4.21 -20.66
N ASN A 289 5.02 -4.08 -21.08
CA ASN A 289 4.10 -3.08 -20.59
C ASN A 289 3.62 -3.38 -19.17
N ARG A 290 3.27 -4.65 -18.92
CA ARG A 290 2.81 -5.10 -17.59
C ARG A 290 3.93 -5.06 -16.57
N GLY A 291 5.09 -5.64 -16.88
CA GLY A 291 6.26 -5.61 -16.00
C GLY A 291 6.74 -4.18 -15.70
N GLY A 292 6.71 -3.31 -16.72
CA GLY A 292 6.98 -1.88 -16.54
C GLY A 292 5.99 -1.21 -15.57
N SER A 293 4.69 -1.54 -15.68
CA SER A 293 3.65 -1.02 -14.77
C SER A 293 3.86 -1.53 -13.34
N TYR A 294 4.15 -2.82 -13.15
CA TYR A 294 4.40 -3.40 -11.82
C TYR A 294 5.64 -2.78 -11.16
N LEU A 295 6.71 -2.61 -11.93
CA LEU A 295 7.92 -1.97 -11.43
C LEU A 295 7.70 -0.49 -11.08
N MET A 296 6.91 0.24 -11.87
CA MET A 296 6.51 1.61 -11.52
C MET A 296 5.69 1.66 -10.23
N PHE A 297 4.70 0.78 -10.05
CA PHE A 297 3.92 0.71 -8.83
C PHE A 297 4.78 0.42 -7.60
N LEU A 298 5.80 -0.45 -7.75
CA LEU A 298 6.76 -0.74 -6.69
C LEU A 298 7.59 0.50 -6.34
N LEU A 299 8.18 1.16 -7.32
CA LEU A 299 9.04 2.32 -7.11
C LEU A 299 8.27 3.56 -6.59
N VAL A 300 7.10 3.81 -7.17
CA VAL A 300 6.22 4.91 -6.74
C VAL A 300 5.66 4.63 -5.34
N GLY A 301 5.26 3.38 -5.07
CA GLY A 301 4.85 2.95 -3.73
C GLY A 301 5.93 3.20 -2.69
N ALA A 302 7.19 2.89 -3.01
CA ALA A 302 8.33 3.11 -2.13
C ALA A 302 8.50 4.59 -1.74
N GLY A 303 8.46 5.50 -2.70
CA GLY A 303 8.59 6.93 -2.44
C GLY A 303 7.38 7.51 -1.70
N LEU A 304 6.16 7.09 -2.08
CA LEU A 304 4.92 7.61 -1.52
C LEU A 304 4.75 7.27 -0.03
N PHE A 305 4.95 6.01 0.36
CA PHE A 305 4.81 5.59 1.76
C PHE A 305 5.84 6.27 2.67
N ALA A 306 7.08 6.40 2.18
CA ALA A 306 8.12 7.12 2.90
C ALA A 306 7.80 8.62 3.04
N MET A 307 7.24 9.26 1.99
CA MET A 307 6.78 10.64 2.07
C MET A 307 5.76 10.82 3.19
N PHE A 308 4.72 10.00 3.27
CA PHE A 308 3.73 10.07 4.34
C PHE A 308 4.36 9.91 5.72
N LEU A 309 5.27 8.95 5.87
CA LEU A 309 6.00 8.75 7.12
C LEU A 309 6.75 10.03 7.54
N PHE A 310 7.62 10.54 6.69
CA PHE A 310 8.49 11.65 7.05
C PHE A 310 7.74 12.97 7.20
N LEU A 311 6.73 13.27 6.37
CA LEU A 311 5.90 14.45 6.55
C LEU A 311 5.09 14.39 7.85
N THR A 312 4.58 13.23 8.25
CA THR A 312 3.90 13.08 9.54
C THR A 312 4.83 13.43 10.70
N TYR A 313 6.07 12.95 10.67
CA TYR A 313 7.06 13.29 11.69
C TYR A 313 7.46 14.76 11.63
N TYR A 314 7.66 15.31 10.45
CA TYR A 314 7.94 16.75 10.26
C TYR A 314 6.82 17.62 10.84
N PHE A 315 5.56 17.32 10.55
CA PHE A 315 4.42 18.07 11.09
C PHE A 315 4.34 18.00 12.61
N GLN A 316 4.45 16.82 13.20
CA GLN A 316 4.21 16.66 14.63
C GLN A 316 5.46 16.97 15.48
N ILE A 317 6.67 16.72 14.99
CA ILE A 317 7.90 16.92 15.78
C ILE A 317 8.52 18.29 15.51
N ASN A 318 8.68 18.69 14.24
CA ASN A 318 9.35 19.94 13.91
C ASN A 318 8.40 21.14 13.91
N LEU A 319 7.21 21.02 13.30
CA LEU A 319 6.22 22.11 13.29
C LEU A 319 5.33 22.12 14.55
N GLY A 320 5.39 21.10 15.40
CA GLY A 320 4.59 21.02 16.63
C GLY A 320 3.08 20.90 16.37
N TYR A 321 2.68 20.43 15.18
CA TYR A 321 1.27 20.23 14.88
C TYR A 321 0.67 19.14 15.77
N SER A 322 -0.59 19.38 16.21
CA SER A 322 -1.37 18.32 16.83
C SER A 322 -1.65 17.17 15.81
N PRO A 323 -1.98 15.97 16.27
CA PRO A 323 -2.37 14.88 15.37
C PRO A 323 -3.50 15.27 14.40
N VAL A 324 -4.50 16.04 14.86
CA VAL A 324 -5.58 16.54 13.98
C VAL A 324 -5.03 17.49 12.92
N GLN A 325 -4.19 18.45 13.32
CA GLN A 325 -3.59 19.40 12.38
C GLN A 325 -2.71 18.67 11.34
N ALA A 326 -1.95 17.65 11.75
CA ALA A 326 -1.17 16.82 10.83
C ALA A 326 -2.06 16.06 9.85
N GLY A 327 -3.18 15.50 10.31
CA GLY A 327 -4.16 14.84 9.44
C GLY A 327 -4.79 15.79 8.43
N LEU A 328 -5.18 17.00 8.88
CA LEU A 328 -5.75 18.04 8.02
C LEU A 328 -4.74 18.55 6.98
N ALA A 329 -3.46 18.60 7.33
CA ALA A 329 -2.40 19.04 6.43
C ALA A 329 -2.27 18.15 5.19
N PHE A 330 -2.67 16.88 5.25
CA PHE A 330 -2.68 15.99 4.09
C PHE A 330 -3.96 16.07 3.22
N LEU A 331 -4.98 16.86 3.62
CA LEU A 331 -6.22 16.97 2.83
C LEU A 331 -6.01 17.53 1.41
N PRO A 332 -5.14 18.52 1.17
CA PRO A 332 -4.86 19.01 -0.18
C PRO A 332 -4.30 17.91 -1.10
N PHE A 333 -3.43 17.05 -0.57
CA PHE A 333 -2.93 15.90 -1.33
C PHE A 333 -4.06 14.95 -1.74
N SER A 334 -4.92 14.57 -0.78
CA SER A 334 -6.04 13.65 -1.04
C SER A 334 -7.09 14.27 -1.96
N GLY A 335 -7.44 15.53 -1.74
CA GLY A 335 -8.37 16.27 -2.62
C GLY A 335 -7.82 16.41 -4.04
N GLY A 336 -6.53 16.73 -4.15
CA GLY A 336 -5.85 16.84 -5.43
C GLY A 336 -5.86 15.52 -6.23
N ILE A 337 -5.63 14.38 -5.57
CA ILE A 337 -5.72 13.05 -6.23
C ILE A 337 -7.14 12.80 -6.76
N ILE A 338 -8.19 13.07 -5.97
CA ILE A 338 -9.58 12.83 -6.37
C ILE A 338 -9.94 13.67 -7.61
N VAL A 339 -9.62 14.96 -7.59
CA VAL A 339 -9.89 15.88 -8.71
C VAL A 339 -9.09 15.47 -9.95
N ALA A 340 -7.79 15.23 -9.79
CA ALA A 340 -6.92 14.85 -10.88
C ALA A 340 -7.31 13.49 -11.48
N ALA A 341 -7.73 12.53 -10.66
CA ALA A 341 -8.20 11.23 -11.11
C ALA A 341 -9.38 11.34 -12.08
N GLY A 342 -10.34 12.22 -11.79
CA GLY A 342 -11.48 12.48 -12.69
C GLY A 342 -11.04 13.03 -14.05
N VAL A 343 -10.08 13.96 -14.06
CA VAL A 343 -9.52 14.53 -15.29
C VAL A 343 -8.71 13.49 -16.08
N VAL A 344 -7.84 12.75 -15.40
CA VAL A 344 -6.99 11.71 -16.00
C VAL A 344 -7.83 10.60 -16.62
N ALA A 345 -8.91 10.15 -15.95
CA ALA A 345 -9.83 9.15 -16.49
C ALA A 345 -10.48 9.59 -17.81
N GLN A 346 -10.79 10.88 -17.97
CA GLN A 346 -11.34 11.44 -19.21
C GLN A 346 -10.28 11.62 -20.31
N LEU A 347 -9.03 11.89 -19.94
CA LEU A 347 -7.94 12.10 -20.87
C LEU A 347 -7.35 10.78 -21.38
N LEU A 348 -7.31 9.74 -20.55
CA LEU A 348 -6.66 8.46 -20.86
C LEU A 348 -7.13 7.84 -22.19
N PRO A 349 -8.44 7.76 -22.51
CA PRO A 349 -8.88 7.22 -23.80
C PRO A 349 -8.50 8.09 -24.99
N ARG A 350 -8.24 9.40 -24.77
CA ARG A 350 -7.94 10.37 -25.85
C ARG A 350 -6.46 10.41 -26.21
N VAL A 351 -5.59 10.37 -25.18
CA VAL A 351 -4.13 10.58 -25.37
C VAL A 351 -3.30 9.31 -25.13
N GLY A 352 -3.89 8.30 -24.49
CA GLY A 352 -3.20 7.06 -24.12
C GLY A 352 -2.39 7.16 -22.81
N PRO A 353 -1.80 6.04 -22.34
CA PRO A 353 -1.16 5.97 -21.03
C PRO A 353 0.14 6.79 -20.94
N ARG A 354 1.04 6.61 -21.90
CA ARG A 354 2.40 7.18 -21.87
C ARG A 354 2.46 8.70 -21.77
N PRO A 355 1.65 9.47 -22.53
CA PRO A 355 1.61 10.94 -22.42
C PRO A 355 1.09 11.46 -21.08
N LEU A 356 0.43 10.64 -20.28
CA LEU A 356 -0.03 10.97 -18.93
C LEU A 356 1.01 10.57 -17.87
N ILE A 357 1.57 9.36 -17.97
CA ILE A 357 2.51 8.81 -17.00
C ILE A 357 3.79 9.65 -16.92
N ILE A 358 4.39 10.02 -18.06
CA ILE A 358 5.67 10.72 -18.09
C ILE A 358 5.58 12.10 -17.44
N PRO A 359 4.66 13.01 -17.82
CA PRO A 359 4.50 14.27 -17.10
C PRO A 359 4.08 14.09 -15.64
N GLY A 360 3.26 13.07 -15.35
CA GLY A 360 2.85 12.73 -13.99
C GLY A 360 4.04 12.43 -13.07
N LEU A 361 4.98 11.62 -13.54
CA LEU A 361 6.23 11.34 -12.80
C LEU A 361 7.11 12.57 -12.66
N VAL A 362 7.21 13.41 -13.69
CA VAL A 362 7.96 14.69 -13.61
C VAL A 362 7.36 15.59 -12.52
N LEU A 363 6.03 15.75 -12.49
CA LEU A 363 5.35 16.52 -11.43
C LEU A 363 5.62 15.94 -10.04
N SER A 364 5.58 14.60 -9.91
CA SER A 364 5.86 13.93 -8.63
C SER A 364 7.32 14.12 -8.19
N ILE A 365 8.28 14.08 -9.10
CA ILE A 365 9.69 14.37 -8.83
C ILE A 365 9.86 15.82 -8.36
N LEU A 366 9.24 16.78 -9.06
CA LEU A 366 9.29 18.20 -8.68
C LEU A 366 8.68 18.42 -7.28
N GLY A 367 7.55 17.77 -6.98
CA GLY A 367 6.94 17.81 -5.66
C GLY A 367 7.90 17.29 -4.58
N MET A 368 8.56 16.13 -4.82
CA MET A 368 9.53 15.56 -3.90
C MET A 368 10.75 16.48 -3.69
N LEU A 369 11.22 17.13 -4.76
CA LEU A 369 12.34 18.08 -4.70
C LEU A 369 11.96 19.38 -3.96
N LEU A 370 10.70 19.81 -4.01
CA LEU A 370 10.24 20.93 -3.19
C LEU A 370 10.31 20.60 -1.70
N LEU A 371 10.01 19.36 -1.31
CA LEU A 371 10.13 18.91 0.09
C LEU A 371 11.58 18.92 0.59
N VAL A 372 12.58 18.92 -0.27
CA VAL A 372 13.99 19.12 0.13
C VAL A 372 14.27 20.55 0.63
N ARG A 373 13.34 21.48 0.42
CA ARG A 373 13.46 22.90 0.83
C ARG A 373 12.82 23.19 2.20
N ILE A 374 12.19 22.23 2.87
CA ILE A 374 11.59 22.46 4.19
C ILE A 374 12.67 22.74 5.26
N GLY A 375 12.36 23.53 6.25
CA GLY A 375 13.24 23.88 7.37
C GLY A 375 12.47 23.93 8.69
N ASP A 376 13.13 24.21 9.80
CA ASP A 376 12.53 24.20 11.15
C ASP A 376 11.31 25.13 11.29
N ASN A 377 11.32 26.27 10.60
CA ASN A 377 10.26 27.28 10.70
C ASN A 377 9.63 27.59 9.34
N THR A 378 9.70 26.68 8.39
CA THR A 378 9.13 26.92 7.06
C THR A 378 7.61 26.83 7.10
N PRO A 379 6.86 27.88 6.68
CA PRO A 379 5.41 27.82 6.63
C PRO A 379 4.94 26.69 5.68
N TYR A 380 3.91 25.96 6.09
CA TYR A 380 3.31 24.87 5.33
C TYR A 380 3.02 25.25 3.87
N VAL A 381 2.45 26.45 3.66
CA VAL A 381 2.02 26.94 2.35
C VAL A 381 3.18 27.21 1.38
N THR A 382 4.42 27.33 1.86
CA THR A 382 5.56 27.72 1.04
C THR A 382 6.09 26.57 0.19
N TYR A 383 6.28 25.40 0.79
CA TYR A 383 6.87 24.24 0.10
C TYR A 383 6.01 22.97 0.21
N VAL A 384 5.38 22.72 1.38
CA VAL A 384 4.63 21.46 1.58
C VAL A 384 3.36 21.45 0.76
N LEU A 385 2.51 22.49 0.85
CA LEU A 385 1.27 22.56 0.08
C LEU A 385 1.50 22.48 -1.44
N PRO A 386 2.42 23.24 -2.06
CA PRO A 386 2.70 23.09 -3.49
C PRO A 386 3.26 21.71 -3.85
N ALA A 387 4.10 21.11 -2.99
CA ALA A 387 4.62 19.77 -3.19
C ALA A 387 3.49 18.73 -3.19
N GLU A 388 2.59 18.79 -2.22
CA GLU A 388 1.42 17.91 -2.13
C GLU A 388 0.51 18.02 -3.35
N LEU A 389 0.25 19.22 -3.84
CA LEU A 389 -0.56 19.45 -5.03
C LEU A 389 0.11 18.91 -6.30
N LEU A 390 1.42 19.17 -6.48
CA LEU A 390 2.17 18.60 -7.61
C LEU A 390 2.17 17.08 -7.59
N MET A 391 2.43 16.49 -6.42
CA MET A 391 2.46 15.04 -6.26
C MET A 391 1.09 14.41 -6.44
N SER A 392 0.02 15.03 -5.94
CA SER A 392 -1.33 14.50 -6.07
C SER A 392 -1.78 14.42 -7.53
N VAL A 393 -1.55 15.48 -8.30
CA VAL A 393 -1.82 15.51 -9.75
C VAL A 393 -0.92 14.51 -10.48
N GLY A 394 0.38 14.52 -10.15
CA GLY A 394 1.37 13.63 -10.73
C GLY A 394 1.04 12.16 -10.51
N LEU A 395 0.73 11.78 -9.28
CA LEU A 395 0.43 10.38 -8.93
C LEU A 395 -0.89 9.88 -9.51
N ALA A 396 -1.93 10.72 -9.59
CA ALA A 396 -3.15 10.36 -10.30
C ALA A 396 -2.88 10.07 -11.78
N ALA A 397 -2.03 10.90 -12.42
CA ALA A 397 -1.60 10.71 -13.82
C ALA A 397 -0.67 9.49 -14.01
N VAL A 398 -0.15 8.91 -12.95
CA VAL A 398 0.64 7.66 -12.98
C VAL A 398 -0.24 6.45 -12.68
N PHE A 399 -0.94 6.44 -11.55
CA PHE A 399 -1.63 5.24 -11.07
C PHE A 399 -2.74 4.75 -12.01
N ILE A 400 -3.58 5.65 -12.52
CA ILE A 400 -4.72 5.27 -13.37
C ILE A 400 -4.24 4.70 -14.72
N PRO A 401 -3.36 5.38 -15.49
CA PRO A 401 -2.92 4.83 -16.76
C PRO A 401 -2.01 3.59 -16.60
N ALA A 402 -1.19 3.53 -15.55
CA ALA A 402 -0.35 2.37 -15.30
C ALA A 402 -1.15 1.14 -14.89
N ALA A 403 -2.22 1.30 -14.08
CA ALA A 403 -3.15 0.22 -13.77
C ALA A 403 -3.88 -0.30 -15.02
N SER A 404 -4.33 0.61 -15.89
CA SER A 404 -4.91 0.24 -17.19
C SER A 404 -3.90 -0.53 -18.06
N THR A 405 -2.64 -0.04 -18.13
CA THR A 405 -1.57 -0.68 -18.90
C THR A 405 -1.22 -2.07 -18.39
N ALA A 406 -1.28 -2.29 -17.09
CA ALA A 406 -1.04 -3.60 -16.46
C ALA A 406 -2.06 -4.68 -16.86
N LEU A 407 -3.22 -4.28 -17.39
CA LEU A 407 -4.29 -5.18 -17.82
C LEU A 407 -4.38 -5.36 -19.34
N ILE A 408 -3.56 -4.65 -20.12
CA ILE A 408 -3.53 -4.78 -21.59
C ILE A 408 -3.14 -6.21 -21.98
N GLY A 409 -3.97 -6.83 -22.84
CA GLY A 409 -3.73 -8.18 -23.37
C GLY A 409 -3.85 -9.30 -22.34
N VAL A 410 -4.42 -9.02 -21.16
CA VAL A 410 -4.68 -10.01 -20.13
C VAL A 410 -6.06 -10.65 -20.37
N GLY A 411 -6.09 -11.97 -20.50
CA GLY A 411 -7.35 -12.70 -20.63
C GLY A 411 -8.18 -12.64 -19.33
N PRO A 412 -9.52 -12.86 -19.42
CA PRO A 412 -10.41 -12.80 -18.26
C PRO A 412 -9.98 -13.71 -17.09
N HIS A 413 -9.37 -14.86 -17.39
CA HIS A 413 -8.85 -15.80 -16.39
C HIS A 413 -7.68 -15.22 -15.58
N ASP A 414 -6.84 -14.39 -16.18
CA ASP A 414 -5.61 -13.86 -15.57
C ASP A 414 -5.79 -12.44 -15.00
N ALA A 415 -6.91 -11.77 -15.27
CA ALA A 415 -7.15 -10.38 -14.87
C ALA A 415 -7.06 -10.19 -13.35
N GLY A 416 -7.57 -11.15 -12.57
CA GLY A 416 -7.45 -11.16 -11.11
C GLY A 416 -6.01 -11.22 -10.64
N VAL A 417 -5.20 -12.10 -11.25
CA VAL A 417 -3.77 -12.22 -10.92
C VAL A 417 -3.01 -10.95 -11.29
N ALA A 418 -3.24 -10.39 -12.48
CA ALA A 418 -2.58 -9.16 -12.92
C ALA A 418 -2.87 -7.98 -12.00
N SER A 419 -4.14 -7.81 -11.57
CA SER A 419 -4.54 -6.78 -10.60
C SER A 419 -3.92 -7.03 -9.21
N ALA A 420 -3.85 -8.30 -8.77
CA ALA A 420 -3.24 -8.65 -7.50
C ALA A 420 -1.73 -8.36 -7.51
N VAL A 421 -1.02 -8.67 -8.61
CA VAL A 421 0.41 -8.33 -8.78
C VAL A 421 0.63 -6.83 -8.70
N LEU A 422 -0.25 -6.02 -9.31
CA LEU A 422 -0.16 -4.56 -9.26
C LEU A 422 -0.26 -4.04 -7.81
N ASN A 423 -1.28 -4.49 -7.07
CA ASN A 423 -1.45 -4.12 -5.66
C ASN A 423 -0.30 -4.65 -4.79
N SER A 424 0.14 -5.90 -4.99
CA SER A 424 1.31 -6.45 -4.31
C SER A 424 2.56 -5.62 -4.57
N SER A 425 2.79 -5.21 -5.82
CA SER A 425 3.93 -4.36 -6.18
C SER A 425 3.92 -3.04 -5.41
N GLN A 426 2.76 -2.39 -5.29
CA GLN A 426 2.62 -1.15 -4.51
C GLN A 426 2.90 -1.38 -3.02
N GLN A 427 2.32 -2.41 -2.42
CA GLN A 427 2.48 -2.69 -0.98
C GLN A 427 3.90 -3.14 -0.63
N VAL A 428 4.49 -4.02 -1.45
CA VAL A 428 5.88 -4.44 -1.32
C VAL A 428 6.81 -3.23 -1.51
N GLY A 429 6.56 -2.42 -2.54
CA GLY A 429 7.29 -1.19 -2.77
C GLY A 429 7.22 -0.25 -1.58
N GLY A 430 6.01 -0.01 -1.04
CA GLY A 430 5.79 0.81 0.16
C GLY A 430 6.57 0.30 1.37
N SER A 431 6.56 -1.01 1.59
CA SER A 431 7.31 -1.67 2.66
C SER A 431 8.82 -1.48 2.51
N LEU A 432 9.36 -1.83 1.33
CA LEU A 432 10.79 -1.73 1.02
C LEU A 432 11.26 -0.27 1.06
N GLY A 433 10.49 0.65 0.48
CA GLY A 433 10.81 2.06 0.45
C GLY A 433 10.81 2.69 1.84
N THR A 434 9.81 2.38 2.66
CA THR A 434 9.75 2.85 4.04
C THR A 434 10.95 2.35 4.84
N ALA A 435 11.31 1.07 4.72
CA ALA A 435 12.46 0.49 5.40
C ALA A 435 13.80 1.09 4.93
N LEU A 436 14.00 1.15 3.61
CA LEU A 436 15.21 1.72 3.01
C LEU A 436 15.39 3.19 3.37
N LEU A 437 14.35 4.00 3.16
CA LEU A 437 14.43 5.44 3.37
C LEU A 437 14.50 5.80 4.86
N ASN A 438 13.88 5.01 5.76
CA ASN A 438 14.09 5.19 7.19
C ASN A 438 15.53 4.84 7.63
N THR A 439 16.16 3.86 6.98
CA THR A 439 17.58 3.54 7.21
C THR A 439 18.50 4.67 6.74
N VAL A 440 18.24 5.21 5.56
CA VAL A 440 18.95 6.38 5.01
C VAL A 440 18.76 7.59 5.91
N PHE A 441 17.53 7.85 6.37
CA PHE A 441 17.19 8.90 7.33
C PHE A 441 18.00 8.76 8.62
N ALA A 442 17.95 7.60 9.26
CA ALA A 442 18.68 7.35 10.52
C ALA A 442 20.18 7.52 10.37
N ALA A 443 20.76 6.99 9.30
CA ALA A 443 22.18 7.15 9.00
C ALA A 443 22.56 8.62 8.77
N SER A 444 21.72 9.40 8.07
CA SER A 444 21.96 10.82 7.80
C SER A 444 21.89 11.67 9.06
N VAL A 445 20.88 11.43 9.92
CA VAL A 445 20.75 12.09 11.23
C VAL A 445 22.00 11.81 12.09
N THR A 446 22.39 10.55 12.18
CA THR A 446 23.57 10.12 12.93
C THR A 446 24.84 10.76 12.41
N ALA A 447 25.07 10.74 11.10
CA ALA A 447 26.25 11.34 10.48
C ALA A 447 26.32 12.85 10.74
N TYR A 448 25.17 13.55 10.65
CA TYR A 448 25.08 14.98 10.93
C TYR A 448 25.45 15.29 12.38
N LEU A 449 24.88 14.57 13.35
CA LEU A 449 25.20 14.74 14.77
C LEU A 449 26.65 14.43 15.08
N ALA A 450 27.19 13.34 14.54
CA ALA A 450 28.60 12.96 14.73
C ALA A 450 29.60 14.00 14.20
N ALA A 451 29.22 14.73 13.14
CA ALA A 451 30.06 15.75 12.54
C ALA A 451 29.98 17.13 13.25
N ASN A 452 28.85 17.41 13.94
CA ASN A 452 28.59 18.77 14.45
C ASN A 452 28.37 18.86 15.96
N ALA A 453 28.19 17.73 16.67
CA ALA A 453 27.94 17.69 18.11
C ALA A 453 29.04 16.90 18.82
N HIS A 454 29.63 17.52 19.86
CA HIS A 454 30.74 16.93 20.64
C HIS A 454 30.35 16.70 22.10
N THR A 455 29.23 17.26 22.54
CA THR A 455 28.69 17.14 23.91
C THR A 455 27.23 16.67 23.89
N PRO A 456 26.75 16.03 24.97
CA PRO A 456 25.34 15.63 25.06
C PRO A 456 24.37 16.82 24.95
N GLN A 457 24.76 18.01 25.39
CA GLN A 457 23.96 19.22 25.26
C GLN A 457 23.87 19.68 23.80
N GLU A 458 24.97 19.64 23.05
CA GLU A 458 24.97 19.96 21.62
C GLU A 458 24.17 18.96 20.82
N ILE A 459 24.20 17.66 21.17
CA ILE A 459 23.34 16.64 20.55
C ILE A 459 21.87 17.03 20.72
N ALA A 460 21.44 17.39 21.94
CA ALA A 460 20.06 17.78 22.21
C ALA A 460 19.63 19.03 21.41
N GLN A 461 20.52 20.03 21.33
CA GLN A 461 20.26 21.29 20.61
C GLN A 461 20.23 21.12 19.09
N LEU A 462 21.09 20.26 18.54
CA LEU A 462 21.21 20.04 17.10
C LEU A 462 20.25 18.97 16.56
N THR A 463 19.59 18.20 17.43
CA THR A 463 18.66 17.13 17.03
C THR A 463 17.57 17.62 16.06
N PRO A 464 16.86 18.77 16.28
CA PRO A 464 15.86 19.25 15.33
C PRO A 464 16.43 19.49 13.93
N THR A 465 17.58 20.15 13.84
CA THR A 465 18.27 20.42 12.56
C THR A 465 18.77 19.13 11.90
N ALA A 466 19.27 18.18 12.69
CA ALA A 466 19.69 16.87 12.19
C ALA A 466 18.50 16.08 11.61
N LEU A 467 17.30 16.17 12.22
CA LEU A 467 16.08 15.57 11.68
C LEU A 467 15.71 16.18 10.32
N ILE A 468 15.76 17.53 10.19
CA ILE A 468 15.53 18.22 8.92
C ILE A 468 16.51 17.71 7.85
N HIS A 469 17.81 17.63 8.18
CA HIS A 469 18.81 17.08 7.28
C HIS A 469 18.46 15.64 6.84
N GLY A 470 18.02 14.81 7.78
CA GLY A 470 17.55 13.45 7.49
C GLY A 470 16.35 13.41 6.53
N TYR A 471 15.36 14.31 6.69
CA TYR A 471 14.23 14.44 5.76
C TYR A 471 14.69 14.86 4.36
N HIS A 472 15.59 15.86 4.25
CA HIS A 472 16.13 16.29 2.96
C HIS A 472 16.75 15.13 2.20
N VAL A 473 17.64 14.38 2.84
CA VAL A 473 18.28 13.21 2.22
C VAL A 473 17.24 12.17 1.81
N SER A 474 16.26 11.90 2.66
CA SER A 474 15.20 10.93 2.35
C SER A 474 14.32 11.37 1.17
N PHE A 475 13.98 12.64 1.05
CA PHE A 475 13.21 13.17 -0.09
C PHE A 475 14.02 13.17 -1.38
N VAL A 476 15.35 13.40 -1.33
CA VAL A 476 16.23 13.23 -2.49
C VAL A 476 16.22 11.78 -2.98
N TRP A 477 16.31 10.81 -2.08
CA TRP A 477 16.19 9.39 -2.43
C TRP A 477 14.79 9.03 -2.93
N GLY A 478 13.74 9.63 -2.36
CA GLY A 478 12.38 9.50 -2.88
C GLY A 478 12.24 10.01 -4.32
N ALA A 479 12.83 11.18 -4.61
CA ALA A 479 12.90 11.72 -5.98
C ALA A 479 13.70 10.82 -6.91
N ALA A 480 14.77 10.18 -6.44
CA ALA A 480 15.55 9.21 -7.21
C ALA A 480 14.72 7.95 -7.55
N LEU A 481 13.90 7.45 -6.61
CA LEU A 481 12.96 6.35 -6.87
C LEU A 481 11.92 6.72 -7.92
N PHE A 482 11.35 7.93 -7.87
CA PHE A 482 10.42 8.40 -8.90
C PHE A 482 11.11 8.63 -10.24
N THR A 483 12.38 9.04 -10.24
CA THR A 483 13.19 9.14 -11.45
C THR A 483 13.45 7.76 -12.06
N ALA A 484 13.73 6.75 -11.24
CA ALA A 484 13.82 5.36 -11.70
C ALA A 484 12.48 4.87 -12.29
N ALA A 485 11.35 5.22 -11.69
CA ALA A 485 10.02 4.94 -12.25
C ALA A 485 9.80 5.66 -13.58
N LEU A 486 10.28 6.91 -13.74
CA LEU A 486 10.24 7.66 -15.00
C LEU A 486 11.06 6.96 -16.10
N LEU A 487 12.25 6.49 -15.77
CA LEU A 487 13.06 5.70 -16.71
C LEU A 487 12.34 4.41 -17.11
N CYS A 488 11.72 3.70 -16.16
CA CYS A 488 10.87 2.54 -16.47
C CYS A 488 9.72 2.92 -17.41
N ALA A 489 9.03 4.04 -17.17
CA ALA A 489 7.95 4.50 -18.05
C ALA A 489 8.45 4.80 -19.47
N VAL A 490 9.58 5.48 -19.59
CA VAL A 490 10.17 5.87 -20.89
C VAL A 490 10.61 4.65 -21.68
N PHE A 491 11.28 3.68 -21.03
CA PHE A 491 11.91 2.56 -21.72
C PHE A 491 11.01 1.32 -21.82
N LEU A 492 10.09 1.09 -20.88
CA LEU A 492 9.29 -0.13 -20.84
C LEU A 492 7.85 0.07 -21.32
N ILE A 493 7.23 1.24 -21.08
CA ILE A 493 5.84 1.46 -21.48
C ILE A 493 5.75 1.90 -22.92
N ASN A 494 5.13 1.05 -23.75
CA ASN A 494 4.89 1.31 -25.18
C ASN A 494 3.40 1.33 -25.54
N ALA A 495 2.52 1.20 -24.52
CA ALA A 495 1.08 1.18 -24.74
C ALA A 495 0.57 2.46 -25.39
N LYS A 496 -0.24 2.31 -26.44
CA LYS A 496 -0.88 3.39 -27.18
C LYS A 496 -2.33 3.55 -26.74
N LYS A 497 -3.00 4.61 -27.19
CA LYS A 497 -4.43 4.84 -26.90
C LYS A 497 -5.33 3.71 -27.42
N GLU A 498 -4.92 3.07 -28.52
CA GLU A 498 -5.66 1.97 -29.17
C GLU A 498 -5.65 0.67 -28.34
N ASP A 499 -4.63 0.53 -27.48
CA ASP A 499 -4.47 -0.64 -26.61
C ASP A 499 -5.32 -0.53 -25.32
N VAL A 500 -5.82 0.67 -25.01
CA VAL A 500 -6.64 0.91 -23.82
C VAL A 500 -8.08 0.45 -24.11
N PRO A 501 -8.67 -0.46 -23.30
CA PRO A 501 -10.05 -0.88 -23.48
C PRO A 501 -10.99 0.32 -23.47
N ALA A 502 -11.89 0.41 -24.46
CA ALA A 502 -12.86 1.50 -24.59
C ALA A 502 -13.82 1.64 -23.38
N GLU A 503 -13.91 0.60 -22.55
CA GLU A 503 -14.73 0.56 -21.32
C GLU A 503 -14.08 1.28 -20.12
N ALA A 504 -12.82 1.75 -20.22
CA ALA A 504 -12.17 2.54 -19.19
C ALA A 504 -12.65 4.00 -19.13
N GLY A 505 -13.42 4.44 -20.12
CA GLY A 505 -14.06 5.75 -20.14
C GLY A 505 -15.42 5.73 -19.49
N VAL A 506 -15.67 6.60 -18.49
CA VAL A 506 -17.01 6.93 -18.01
C VAL A 506 -17.83 7.39 -19.23
N PRO A 507 -19.03 6.83 -19.49
CA PRO A 507 -19.86 7.33 -20.59
C PRO A 507 -20.16 8.80 -20.34
N ALA A 508 -19.83 9.64 -21.33
CA ALA A 508 -20.31 11.00 -21.39
C ALA A 508 -21.85 10.95 -21.54
N GLY A 509 -22.57 11.52 -20.59
CA GLY A 509 -24.02 11.66 -20.56
C GLY A 509 -24.52 12.02 -19.19
#